data_e147c3592d92126db564facb409bc77f
#
_entry.id   e147c3592d92126db564facb409bc77f
#
_cell.length_a   1.000
_cell.length_b   1.000
_cell.length_c   1.000
_cell.angle_alpha   90.00
_cell.angle_beta   90.00
_cell.angle_gamma   90.00
#
_symmetry.space_group_name_H-M   'P 1'
#
loop_
_entity.id
_entity.type
_entity.pdbx_description
1 polymer ?
#
loop_
_entity_poly.entity_id
_entity_poly.type
_entity_poly.pdbx_seq_one_letter_code
_entity_poly.pdbx_strand_id
1 'polypeptide(L)'
;MLRGMLFIDFENFDISKYSYYKKRYNDEKEKVTKQGNDATQVRFDNPKLDFNKLPQEIIKLLNQPHVLVKTMLFAPKPDDFLMKDERRKSVYNWINGMRNQDFFTVIEGAHLARPINGKAFSSMNIDDPSTYYVEEKGTDVNLAVNVISKAFHNAFDTAIILSGDTDYLPVMDTLNNLGKSVIVVGVKGQNLFKFKQHSDAQIILDNDFFQKCLR
;
A
#
# COMPACT_ATOMS: atom_id res chain seq x y z
N MET A 1 26.32 -6.88 5.12
CA MET A 1 24.84 -6.88 5.21
C MET A 1 24.35 -5.65 4.48
N LEU A 2 23.44 -5.81 3.52
CA LEU A 2 22.92 -4.70 2.72
C LEU A 2 21.89 -3.89 3.53
N ARG A 3 21.87 -2.58 3.31
CA ARG A 3 20.90 -1.67 3.94
C ARG A 3 19.64 -1.62 3.08
N GLY A 4 18.53 -2.13 3.58
CA GLY A 4 17.22 -2.07 2.92
C GLY A 4 16.37 -0.93 3.47
N MET A 5 15.70 -0.16 2.62
CA MET A 5 14.60 0.73 3.00
C MET A 5 13.32 0.27 2.33
N LEU A 6 12.25 0.21 3.12
CA LEU A 6 10.92 -0.14 2.65
C LEU A 6 10.09 1.13 2.42
N PHE A 7 9.55 1.25 1.23
CA PHE A 7 8.65 2.32 0.79
C PHE A 7 7.29 1.72 0.48
N ILE A 8 6.28 2.11 1.23
CA ILE A 8 4.93 1.56 1.15
C ILE A 8 3.98 2.61 0.57
N ASP A 9 3.46 2.32 -0.61
CA ASP A 9 2.29 3.00 -1.15
C ASP A 9 1.06 2.38 -0.48
N PHE A 10 0.53 3.08 0.52
CA PHE A 10 -0.51 2.52 1.38
C PHE A 10 -1.80 2.24 0.62
N GLU A 11 -2.22 3.15 -0.24
CA GLU A 11 -3.51 3.02 -0.94
C GLU A 11 -3.47 1.88 -1.95
N ASN A 12 -2.43 1.82 -2.79
CA ASN A 12 -2.23 0.71 -3.73
C ASN A 12 -2.15 -0.63 -3.01
N PHE A 13 -1.43 -0.69 -1.90
CA PHE A 13 -1.30 -1.90 -1.09
C PHE A 13 -2.63 -2.33 -0.46
N ASP A 14 -3.38 -1.42 0.18
CA ASP A 14 -4.64 -1.75 0.88
C ASP A 14 -5.73 -2.17 -0.10
N ILE A 15 -5.87 -1.47 -1.23
CA ILE A 15 -6.78 -1.83 -2.33
C ILE A 15 -6.44 -3.21 -2.88
N SER A 16 -5.17 -3.49 -3.12
CA SER A 16 -4.72 -4.77 -3.67
C SER A 16 -4.94 -5.93 -2.70
N LYS A 17 -4.66 -5.71 -1.41
CA LYS A 17 -4.93 -6.67 -0.34
C LYS A 17 -6.44 -6.94 -0.22
N TYR A 18 -7.27 -5.88 -0.21
CA TYR A 18 -8.73 -6.03 -0.18
C TYR A 18 -9.23 -6.84 -1.39
N SER A 19 -8.76 -6.52 -2.59
CA SER A 19 -9.14 -7.21 -3.82
C SER A 19 -8.75 -8.70 -3.80
N TYR A 20 -7.58 -9.02 -3.28
CA TYR A 20 -7.11 -10.39 -3.08
C TYR A 20 -8.03 -11.18 -2.15
N TYR A 21 -8.38 -10.63 -0.98
CA TYR A 21 -9.28 -11.30 -0.03
C TYR A 21 -10.72 -11.36 -0.54
N LYS A 22 -11.18 -10.33 -1.27
CA LYS A 22 -12.50 -10.35 -1.92
C LYS A 22 -12.61 -11.45 -2.96
N LYS A 23 -11.58 -11.65 -3.77
CA LYS A 23 -11.52 -12.76 -4.72
C LYS A 23 -11.58 -14.11 -4.01
N ARG A 24 -10.74 -14.32 -2.98
CA ARG A 24 -10.74 -15.55 -2.18
C ARG A 24 -12.13 -15.86 -1.61
N TYR A 25 -12.79 -14.86 -1.04
CA TYR A 25 -14.14 -14.99 -0.52
C TYR A 25 -15.13 -15.43 -1.61
N ASN A 26 -15.07 -14.83 -2.79
CA ASN A 26 -15.96 -15.18 -3.91
C ASN A 26 -15.69 -16.61 -4.41
N ASP A 27 -14.42 -16.99 -4.56
CA ASP A 27 -14.00 -18.33 -4.99
C ASP A 27 -14.46 -19.40 -3.98
N GLU A 28 -14.41 -19.11 -2.69
CA GLU A 28 -14.88 -20.02 -1.63
C GLU A 28 -16.39 -20.14 -1.64
N LYS A 29 -17.12 -19.04 -1.77
CA LYS A 29 -18.58 -19.05 -1.92
C LYS A 29 -19.02 -19.91 -3.11
N GLU A 30 -18.37 -19.74 -4.24
CA GLU A 30 -18.68 -20.52 -5.45
C GLU A 30 -18.43 -22.03 -5.24
N LYS A 31 -17.34 -22.40 -4.58
CA LYS A 31 -17.04 -23.81 -4.25
C LYS A 31 -18.10 -24.41 -3.34
N VAL A 32 -18.49 -23.71 -2.26
CA VAL A 32 -19.50 -24.16 -1.31
C VAL A 32 -20.86 -24.36 -2.01
N THR A 33 -21.25 -23.40 -2.87
CA THR A 33 -22.49 -23.49 -3.67
C THR A 33 -22.48 -24.69 -4.63
N LYS A 34 -21.36 -24.89 -5.34
CA LYS A 34 -21.20 -26.03 -6.27
C LYS A 34 -21.28 -27.39 -5.57
N GLN A 35 -20.94 -27.45 -4.29
CA GLN A 35 -21.03 -28.65 -3.45
C GLN A 35 -22.43 -28.85 -2.85
N GLY A 36 -23.41 -27.97 -3.18
CA GLY A 36 -24.77 -28.03 -2.65
C GLY A 36 -24.90 -27.57 -1.20
N ASN A 37 -23.88 -26.92 -0.64
CA ASN A 37 -23.87 -26.43 0.73
C ASN A 37 -24.32 -24.96 0.81
N ASP A 38 -24.72 -24.53 2.03
CA ASP A 38 -25.15 -23.17 2.29
C ASP A 38 -23.95 -22.20 2.31
N ALA A 39 -23.84 -21.36 1.27
CA ALA A 39 -22.81 -20.39 1.11
C ALA A 39 -23.00 -19.11 1.98
N THR A 40 -24.10 -18.98 2.72
CA THR A 40 -24.34 -17.84 3.61
C THR A 40 -23.41 -17.85 4.83
N GLN A 41 -22.83 -18.99 5.17
CA GLN A 41 -21.88 -19.14 6.25
C GLN A 41 -20.45 -18.70 5.91
N VAL A 42 -20.13 -18.55 4.62
CA VAL A 42 -18.83 -18.03 4.19
C VAL A 42 -18.75 -16.55 4.56
N ARG A 43 -17.77 -16.19 5.39
CA ARG A 43 -17.58 -14.81 5.83
C ARG A 43 -16.44 -14.15 5.08
N PHE A 44 -16.64 -12.88 4.73
CA PHE A 44 -15.57 -12.06 4.19
C PHE A 44 -14.61 -11.67 5.33
N ASP A 45 -13.35 -12.03 5.16
CA ASP A 45 -12.28 -11.63 6.07
C ASP A 45 -11.27 -10.76 5.30
N ASN A 46 -10.97 -9.59 5.85
CA ASN A 46 -9.89 -8.73 5.41
C ASN A 46 -9.00 -8.45 6.63
N PRO A 47 -7.94 -9.23 6.82
CA PRO A 47 -7.19 -9.22 8.07
C PRO A 47 -6.54 -7.88 8.34
N LYS A 48 -6.55 -7.48 9.60
CA LYS A 48 -5.87 -6.28 10.10
C LYS A 48 -4.40 -6.61 10.33
N LEU A 49 -3.53 -5.90 9.65
CA LEU A 49 -2.09 -6.13 9.72
C LEU A 49 -1.42 -5.26 10.78
N ASP A 50 -0.40 -5.82 11.40
CA ASP A 50 0.54 -5.14 12.27
C ASP A 50 1.70 -4.58 11.43
N PHE A 51 1.78 -3.27 11.31
CA PHE A 51 2.83 -2.59 10.56
C PHE A 51 4.18 -2.51 11.31
N ASN A 52 4.28 -3.05 12.53
CA ASN A 52 5.58 -3.37 13.14
C ASN A 52 6.13 -4.69 12.58
N LYS A 53 5.25 -5.68 12.35
CA LYS A 53 5.63 -7.00 11.84
C LYS A 53 5.83 -7.00 10.33
N LEU A 54 4.95 -6.34 9.58
CA LEU A 54 4.95 -6.33 8.11
C LEU A 54 6.34 -6.03 7.49
N PRO A 55 7.04 -4.95 7.88
CA PRO A 55 8.37 -4.65 7.34
C PRO A 55 9.40 -5.73 7.66
N GLN A 56 9.34 -6.29 8.86
CA GLN A 56 10.26 -7.33 9.33
C GLN A 56 10.04 -8.64 8.57
N GLU A 57 8.78 -9.00 8.31
CA GLU A 57 8.48 -10.20 7.53
C GLU A 57 8.84 -10.02 6.04
N ILE A 58 8.69 -8.84 5.46
CA ILE A 58 9.14 -8.56 4.08
C ILE A 58 10.67 -8.74 3.96
N ILE A 59 11.44 -8.19 4.89
CA ILE A 59 12.91 -8.31 4.88
C ILE A 59 13.37 -9.78 4.90
N LYS A 60 12.66 -10.65 5.60
CA LYS A 60 12.99 -12.09 5.68
C LYS A 60 12.77 -12.82 4.35
N LEU A 61 12.00 -12.26 3.42
CA LEU A 61 11.78 -12.86 2.10
C LEU A 61 12.89 -12.56 1.11
N LEU A 62 13.85 -11.69 1.46
CA LEU A 62 14.94 -11.33 0.58
C LEU A 62 16.00 -12.44 0.53
N ASN A 63 16.47 -12.75 -0.68
CA ASN A 63 17.46 -13.81 -0.90
C ASN A 63 18.87 -13.52 -0.34
N GLN A 64 19.12 -12.25 0.01
CA GLN A 64 20.39 -11.80 0.58
C GLN A 64 20.17 -11.19 1.97
N PRO A 65 21.17 -11.28 2.87
CA PRO A 65 21.06 -10.70 4.20
C PRO A 65 20.94 -9.18 4.16
N HIS A 66 19.79 -8.66 4.58
CA HIS A 66 19.53 -7.23 4.69
C HIS A 66 19.27 -6.82 6.13
N VAL A 67 19.61 -5.58 6.45
CA VAL A 67 19.13 -4.87 7.62
C VAL A 67 18.11 -3.81 7.17
N LEU A 68 16.94 -3.82 7.77
CA LEU A 68 15.93 -2.79 7.54
C LEU A 68 16.35 -1.52 8.29
N VAL A 69 16.77 -0.49 7.56
CA VAL A 69 17.19 0.79 8.17
C VAL A 69 16.03 1.73 8.42
N LYS A 70 14.97 1.65 7.60
CA LYS A 70 13.77 2.47 7.77
C LYS A 70 12.59 1.94 6.95
N THR A 71 11.39 2.18 7.46
CA THR A 71 10.13 2.06 6.72
C THR A 71 9.54 3.45 6.49
N MET A 72 9.12 3.72 5.26
CA MET A 72 8.42 4.95 4.90
C MET A 72 7.07 4.58 4.31
N LEU A 73 6.01 5.03 4.94
CA LEU A 73 4.62 4.83 4.50
C LEU A 73 4.11 6.13 3.88
N PHE A 74 3.57 6.03 2.69
CA PHE A 74 2.96 7.13 1.96
C PHE A 74 1.47 6.91 1.92
N ALA A 75 0.70 7.85 2.47
CA ALA A 75 -0.75 7.74 2.57
C ALA A 75 -1.39 9.12 2.45
N PRO A 76 -2.54 9.25 1.77
CA PRO A 76 -3.22 10.52 1.68
C PRO A 76 -3.93 10.87 3.00
N LYS A 77 -3.84 12.13 3.40
CA LYS A 77 -4.60 12.70 4.50
C LYS A 77 -5.96 13.18 4.00
N PRO A 78 -7.08 12.72 4.56
CA PRO A 78 -8.39 13.26 4.25
C PRO A 78 -8.51 14.74 4.61
N ASP A 79 -9.18 15.53 3.77
CA ASP A 79 -9.54 16.92 4.09
C ASP A 79 -10.61 16.99 5.20
N ASP A 80 -10.93 18.21 5.64
CA ASP A 80 -11.88 18.42 6.74
C ASP A 80 -13.30 17.91 6.41
N PHE A 81 -13.67 17.89 5.13
CA PHE A 81 -14.96 17.34 4.73
C PHE A 81 -14.98 15.82 4.87
N LEU A 82 -13.96 15.15 4.36
CA LEU A 82 -13.82 13.69 4.43
C LEU A 82 -13.60 13.19 5.87
N MET A 83 -13.01 14.02 6.73
CA MET A 83 -12.82 13.70 8.15
C MET A 83 -14.13 13.64 8.96
N LYS A 84 -15.26 14.05 8.38
CA LYS A 84 -16.59 13.83 8.97
C LYS A 84 -17.06 12.39 8.87
N ASP A 85 -16.50 11.60 7.94
CA ASP A 85 -16.72 10.16 7.88
C ASP A 85 -15.86 9.46 8.95
N GLU A 86 -16.51 8.90 9.97
CA GLU A 86 -15.82 8.24 11.10
C GLU A 86 -14.96 7.04 10.68
N ARG A 87 -15.26 6.37 9.57
CA ARG A 87 -14.42 5.26 9.05
C ARG A 87 -13.11 5.81 8.49
N ARG A 88 -13.17 6.85 7.65
CA ARG A 88 -11.98 7.50 7.09
C ARG A 88 -11.12 8.11 8.19
N LYS A 89 -11.73 8.79 9.12
CA LYS A 89 -11.08 9.35 10.31
C LYS A 89 -10.38 8.28 11.15
N SER A 90 -11.04 7.15 11.37
CA SER A 90 -10.46 6.01 12.11
C SER A 90 -9.23 5.43 11.39
N VAL A 91 -9.30 5.24 10.07
CA VAL A 91 -8.16 4.78 9.26
C VAL A 91 -7.00 5.79 9.32
N TYR A 92 -7.30 7.08 9.13
CA TYR A 92 -6.28 8.13 9.22
C TYR A 92 -5.60 8.17 10.60
N ASN A 93 -6.38 8.13 11.68
CA ASN A 93 -5.85 8.14 13.04
C ASN A 93 -4.96 6.92 13.30
N TRP A 94 -5.34 5.76 12.78
CA TRP A 94 -4.53 4.55 12.87
C TRP A 94 -3.22 4.70 12.10
N ILE A 95 -3.23 5.21 10.86
CA ILE A 95 -2.03 5.49 10.07
C ILE A 95 -1.14 6.49 10.80
N ASN A 96 -1.73 7.59 11.30
CA ASN A 96 -1.00 8.61 12.03
C ASN A 96 -0.34 8.08 13.31
N GLY A 97 -0.99 7.11 13.98
CA GLY A 97 -0.42 6.42 15.14
C GLY A 97 0.89 5.66 14.83
N MET A 98 1.12 5.26 13.57
CA MET A 98 2.36 4.59 13.18
C MET A 98 3.60 5.50 13.24
N ARG A 99 3.42 6.82 13.30
CA ARG A 99 4.52 7.78 13.50
C ARG A 99 5.29 7.56 14.82
N ASN A 100 4.64 6.90 15.78
CA ASN A 100 5.24 6.59 17.09
C ASN A 100 6.10 5.31 17.06
N GLN A 101 6.20 4.63 15.91
CA GLN A 101 7.03 3.43 15.79
C GLN A 101 8.48 3.83 15.46
N ASP A 102 9.42 3.09 16.04
CA ASP A 102 10.85 3.28 15.77
C ASP A 102 11.17 2.97 14.29
N PHE A 103 12.02 3.78 13.69
CA PHE A 103 12.45 3.66 12.30
C PHE A 103 11.30 3.67 11.28
N PHE A 104 10.15 4.23 11.66
CA PHE A 104 8.97 4.35 10.82
C PHE A 104 8.65 5.84 10.54
N THR A 105 8.35 6.17 9.30
CA THR A 105 7.96 7.53 8.90
C THR A 105 6.69 7.46 8.07
N VAL A 106 5.70 8.28 8.41
CA VAL A 106 4.49 8.48 7.60
C VAL A 106 4.61 9.81 6.86
N ILE A 107 4.45 9.78 5.55
CA ILE A 107 4.44 10.95 4.67
C ILE A 107 3.05 11.07 4.06
N GLU A 108 2.48 12.26 4.18
CA GLU A 108 1.11 12.50 3.75
C GLU A 108 1.07 13.15 2.35
N GLY A 109 0.24 12.58 1.47
CA GLY A 109 -0.42 13.29 0.38
C GLY A 109 -1.72 13.90 0.87
N ALA A 110 -2.67 14.13 -0.03
CA ALA A 110 -3.98 14.67 0.32
C ALA A 110 -5.10 13.90 -0.41
N HIS A 111 -6.18 13.59 0.32
CA HIS A 111 -7.49 13.27 -0.23
C HIS A 111 -8.40 14.51 -0.13
N LEU A 112 -8.81 14.99 -1.27
CA LEU A 112 -9.64 16.19 -1.38
C LEU A 112 -11.03 15.81 -1.90
N ALA A 113 -12.07 16.16 -1.16
CA ALA A 113 -13.44 16.03 -1.66
C ALA A 113 -13.71 17.09 -2.74
N ARG A 114 -14.29 16.67 -3.85
CA ARG A 114 -14.69 17.54 -4.95
C ARG A 114 -16.14 17.31 -5.30
N PRO A 115 -16.93 18.36 -5.50
CA PRO A 115 -18.31 18.22 -5.91
C PRO A 115 -18.41 17.65 -7.32
N ILE A 116 -19.38 16.77 -7.54
CA ILE A 116 -19.64 16.18 -8.86
C ILE A 116 -20.16 17.25 -9.82
N ASN A 117 -19.71 17.17 -11.08
CA ASN A 117 -20.21 18.01 -12.20
C ASN A 117 -20.08 19.52 -11.99
N GLY A 118 -19.04 19.98 -11.31
CA GLY A 118 -18.78 21.42 -11.13
C GLY A 118 -19.80 22.14 -10.25
N LYS A 119 -20.59 21.38 -9.46
CA LYS A 119 -21.51 21.96 -8.47
C LYS A 119 -20.74 22.72 -7.38
N ALA A 120 -21.45 23.55 -6.62
CA ALA A 120 -20.86 24.26 -5.49
C ALA A 120 -20.46 23.29 -4.36
N PHE A 121 -19.41 23.61 -3.60
CA PHE A 121 -18.98 22.83 -2.43
C PHE A 121 -20.09 22.60 -1.40
N SER A 122 -21.02 23.57 -1.27
CA SER A 122 -22.18 23.46 -0.40
C SER A 122 -23.19 22.38 -0.78
N SER A 123 -23.08 21.82 -2.00
CA SER A 123 -23.95 20.71 -2.45
C SER A 123 -23.44 19.33 -2.05
N MET A 124 -22.23 19.23 -1.49
CA MET A 124 -21.66 17.95 -1.04
C MET A 124 -22.32 17.51 0.26
N ASN A 125 -22.66 16.24 0.33
CA ASN A 125 -23.16 15.58 1.55
C ASN A 125 -22.28 14.36 1.84
N ILE A 126 -21.69 14.30 3.04
CA ILE A 126 -20.79 13.20 3.43
C ILE A 126 -21.52 11.85 3.47
N ASP A 127 -22.79 11.83 3.77
CA ASP A 127 -23.65 10.64 3.84
C ASP A 127 -24.16 10.19 2.46
N ASP A 128 -23.96 11.02 1.42
CA ASP A 128 -24.33 10.71 0.04
C ASP A 128 -23.10 10.74 -0.90
N PRO A 129 -22.46 9.60 -1.13
CA PRO A 129 -21.27 9.51 -1.99
C PRO A 129 -21.54 9.89 -3.46
N SER A 130 -22.81 10.01 -3.88
CA SER A 130 -23.15 10.47 -5.23
C SER A 130 -23.00 11.97 -5.43
N THR A 131 -22.74 12.74 -4.35
CA THR A 131 -22.62 14.21 -4.39
C THR A 131 -21.19 14.70 -4.56
N TYR A 132 -20.19 13.83 -4.36
CA TYR A 132 -18.78 14.18 -4.44
C TYR A 132 -17.92 13.01 -4.94
N TYR A 133 -16.71 13.31 -5.38
CA TYR A 133 -15.67 12.33 -5.59
C TYR A 133 -14.43 12.70 -4.77
N VAL A 134 -13.54 11.73 -4.57
CA VAL A 134 -12.28 11.96 -3.85
C VAL A 134 -11.15 12.04 -4.89
N GLU A 135 -10.41 13.13 -4.84
CA GLU A 135 -9.22 13.35 -5.63
C GLU A 135 -7.98 13.14 -4.75
N GLU A 136 -7.09 12.23 -5.15
CA GLU A 136 -5.80 12.07 -4.50
C GLU A 136 -4.80 13.06 -5.08
N LYS A 137 -3.94 13.63 -4.24
CA LYS A 137 -2.88 14.56 -4.62
C LYS A 137 -1.59 14.27 -3.86
N GLY A 138 -0.54 14.06 -4.63
CA GLY A 138 0.84 14.17 -4.17
C GLY A 138 1.41 12.96 -3.43
N THR A 139 0.66 11.88 -3.17
CA THR A 139 1.20 10.69 -2.50
C THR A 139 2.27 10.03 -3.36
N ASP A 140 1.99 9.80 -4.64
CA ASP A 140 2.92 9.19 -5.60
C ASP A 140 4.16 10.05 -5.82
N VAL A 141 3.96 11.36 -5.97
CA VAL A 141 5.07 12.32 -6.13
C VAL A 141 5.94 12.32 -4.87
N ASN A 142 5.33 12.31 -3.69
CA ASN A 142 6.06 12.23 -2.42
C ASN A 142 6.87 10.94 -2.31
N LEU A 143 6.31 9.79 -2.71
CA LEU A 143 7.03 8.53 -2.73
C LEU A 143 8.22 8.62 -3.69
N ALA A 144 7.99 9.00 -4.94
CA ALA A 144 9.03 9.11 -5.96
C ALA A 144 10.19 10.03 -5.54
N VAL A 145 9.89 11.23 -5.06
CA VAL A 145 10.89 12.21 -4.62
C VAL A 145 11.68 11.68 -3.41
N ASN A 146 11.00 11.06 -2.44
CA ASN A 146 11.68 10.55 -1.25
C ASN A 146 12.60 9.38 -1.59
N VAL A 147 12.16 8.42 -2.40
CA VAL A 147 12.99 7.28 -2.81
C VAL A 147 14.25 7.76 -3.52
N ILE A 148 14.11 8.62 -4.53
CA ILE A 148 15.24 9.16 -5.31
C ILE A 148 16.18 9.99 -4.41
N SER A 149 15.64 10.88 -3.59
CA SER A 149 16.44 11.71 -2.67
C SER A 149 17.24 10.85 -1.68
N LYS A 150 16.62 9.81 -1.09
CA LYS A 150 17.32 8.90 -0.17
C LYS A 150 18.39 8.07 -0.89
N ALA A 151 18.15 7.66 -2.13
CA ALA A 151 19.14 6.97 -2.97
C ALA A 151 20.34 7.87 -3.27
N PHE A 152 20.09 9.13 -3.65
CA PHE A 152 21.12 10.12 -3.94
C PHE A 152 22.02 10.39 -2.72
N HIS A 153 21.42 10.47 -1.53
CA HIS A 153 22.15 10.61 -0.26
C HIS A 153 22.73 9.30 0.29
N ASN A 154 22.71 8.23 -0.51
CA ASN A 154 23.24 6.91 -0.12
C ASN A 154 22.69 6.37 1.21
N ALA A 155 21.39 6.61 1.48
CA ALA A 155 20.75 6.19 2.72
C ALA A 155 20.47 4.67 2.78
N PHE A 156 20.46 4.00 1.63
CA PHE A 156 20.24 2.55 1.50
C PHE A 156 21.04 1.97 0.32
N ASP A 157 21.14 0.65 0.28
CA ASP A 157 21.71 -0.11 -0.83
C ASP A 157 20.58 -0.71 -1.69
N THR A 158 19.46 -1.10 -1.07
CA THR A 158 18.30 -1.72 -1.71
C THR A 158 17.02 -0.94 -1.39
N ALA A 159 16.33 -0.49 -2.42
CA ALA A 159 14.96 0.02 -2.33
C ALA A 159 13.97 -1.15 -2.40
N ILE A 160 13.11 -1.27 -1.42
CA ILE A 160 12.02 -2.25 -1.40
C ILE A 160 10.72 -1.45 -1.56
N ILE A 161 10.05 -1.57 -2.70
CA ILE A 161 8.87 -0.78 -3.05
C ILE A 161 7.64 -1.68 -2.98
N LEU A 162 6.77 -1.45 -2.01
CA LEU A 162 5.50 -2.15 -1.85
C LEU A 162 4.41 -1.34 -2.58
N SER A 163 4.33 -1.55 -3.88
CA SER A 163 3.31 -1.04 -4.79
C SER A 163 3.33 -1.84 -6.09
N GLY A 164 2.17 -2.01 -6.72
CA GLY A 164 2.02 -2.54 -8.07
C GLY A 164 1.72 -1.46 -9.10
N ASP A 165 1.96 -0.19 -8.78
CA ASP A 165 1.69 0.92 -9.69
C ASP A 165 2.85 1.12 -10.67
N THR A 166 2.52 1.08 -11.96
CA THR A 166 3.51 1.24 -13.03
C THR A 166 4.03 2.66 -13.19
N ASP A 167 3.43 3.64 -12.55
CA ASP A 167 3.91 5.02 -12.56
C ASP A 167 5.27 5.17 -11.86
N TYR A 168 5.66 4.16 -11.05
CA TYR A 168 6.99 4.10 -10.43
C TYR A 168 8.09 3.49 -11.32
N LEU A 169 7.82 3.03 -12.54
CA LEU A 169 8.86 2.49 -13.43
C LEU A 169 10.01 3.49 -13.68
N PRO A 170 9.75 4.80 -13.96
CA PRO A 170 10.84 5.78 -14.11
C PRO A 170 11.67 5.99 -12.83
N VAL A 171 11.06 5.82 -11.66
CA VAL A 171 11.75 5.88 -10.37
C VAL A 171 12.73 4.73 -10.25
N MET A 172 12.31 3.51 -10.62
CA MET A 172 13.15 2.30 -10.56
C MET A 172 14.35 2.41 -11.51
N ASP A 173 14.14 2.91 -12.73
CA ASP A 173 15.23 3.16 -13.67
C ASP A 173 16.23 4.18 -13.12
N THR A 174 15.75 5.22 -12.46
CA THR A 174 16.60 6.21 -11.80
C THR A 174 17.42 5.57 -10.67
N LEU A 175 16.81 4.68 -9.86
CA LEU A 175 17.52 3.97 -8.80
C LEU A 175 18.59 3.04 -9.34
N ASN A 176 18.31 2.29 -10.41
CA ASN A 176 19.26 1.45 -11.10
C ASN A 176 20.45 2.27 -11.62
N ASN A 177 20.20 3.43 -12.21
CA ASN A 177 21.23 4.36 -12.67
C ASN A 177 22.08 4.93 -11.52
N LEU A 178 21.51 5.02 -10.32
CA LEU A 178 22.24 5.41 -9.09
C LEU A 178 22.97 4.22 -8.43
N GLY A 179 22.97 3.04 -9.05
CA GLY A 179 23.62 1.84 -8.53
C GLY A 179 22.92 1.24 -7.32
N LYS A 180 21.60 1.45 -7.18
CA LYS A 180 20.80 0.85 -6.11
C LYS A 180 20.07 -0.38 -6.61
N SER A 181 20.00 -1.42 -5.79
CA SER A 181 19.11 -2.55 -6.07
C SER A 181 17.65 -2.17 -5.83
N VAL A 182 16.77 -2.71 -6.66
CA VAL A 182 15.33 -2.46 -6.61
C VAL A 182 14.56 -3.77 -6.46
N ILE A 183 13.76 -3.87 -5.41
CA ILE A 183 12.87 -5.00 -5.17
C ILE A 183 11.44 -4.50 -5.14
N VAL A 184 10.60 -5.04 -6.02
CA VAL A 184 9.17 -4.74 -6.04
C VAL A 184 8.41 -5.79 -5.25
N VAL A 185 7.55 -5.33 -4.38
CA VAL A 185 6.68 -6.18 -3.57
C VAL A 185 5.22 -5.89 -3.95
N GLY A 186 4.50 -6.92 -4.34
CA GLY A 186 3.08 -6.81 -4.66
C GLY A 186 2.25 -7.86 -3.95
N VAL A 187 0.94 -7.72 -4.03
CA VAL A 187 -0.03 -8.65 -3.48
C VAL A 187 -0.44 -9.66 -4.56
N LYS A 188 -0.67 -10.90 -4.17
CA LYS A 188 -1.12 -11.96 -5.08
C LYS A 188 -2.38 -11.54 -5.83
N GLY A 189 -2.30 -11.60 -7.15
CA GLY A 189 -3.32 -11.13 -8.08
C GLY A 189 -2.95 -9.82 -8.79
N GLN A 190 -1.96 -9.08 -8.32
CA GLN A 190 -1.38 -7.98 -9.08
C GLN A 190 -0.48 -8.52 -10.21
N ASN A 191 -0.46 -7.80 -11.33
CA ASN A 191 0.43 -8.13 -12.45
C ASN A 191 1.74 -7.36 -12.34
N LEU A 192 2.77 -8.00 -11.83
CA LEU A 192 4.11 -7.42 -11.72
C LEU A 192 5.00 -7.64 -12.97
N PHE A 193 4.47 -8.20 -14.05
CA PHE A 193 5.27 -8.53 -15.22
C PHE A 193 6.02 -7.31 -15.80
N LYS A 194 5.38 -6.14 -15.82
CA LYS A 194 5.99 -4.91 -16.32
C LYS A 194 7.23 -4.45 -15.54
N PHE A 195 7.34 -4.85 -14.28
CA PHE A 195 8.48 -4.49 -13.42
C PHE A 195 9.73 -5.35 -13.65
N LYS A 196 9.60 -6.46 -14.40
CA LYS A 196 10.67 -7.44 -14.55
C LYS A 196 11.96 -6.88 -15.15
N GLN A 197 11.86 -5.85 -16.00
CA GLN A 197 13.01 -5.21 -16.63
C GLN A 197 13.56 -4.03 -15.80
N HIS A 198 12.83 -3.60 -14.77
CA HIS A 198 13.13 -2.41 -13.97
C HIS A 198 13.51 -2.75 -12.51
N SER A 199 13.40 -4.01 -12.11
CA SER A 199 13.69 -4.46 -10.75
C SER A 199 14.57 -5.70 -10.74
N ASP A 200 15.43 -5.84 -9.72
CA ASP A 200 16.30 -7.01 -9.53
C ASP A 200 15.53 -8.23 -9.04
N ALA A 201 14.45 -8.01 -8.28
CA ALA A 201 13.58 -9.08 -7.78
C ALA A 201 12.14 -8.61 -7.60
N GLN A 202 11.22 -9.58 -7.61
CA GLN A 202 9.80 -9.39 -7.35
C GLN A 202 9.35 -10.34 -6.26
N ILE A 203 8.59 -9.84 -5.30
CA ILE A 203 8.02 -10.61 -4.19
C ILE A 203 6.51 -10.49 -4.23
N ILE A 204 5.81 -11.60 -4.13
CA ILE A 204 4.35 -11.67 -4.09
C ILE A 204 3.90 -12.08 -2.70
N LEU A 205 3.18 -11.18 -2.04
CA LEU A 205 2.57 -11.43 -0.75
C LEU A 205 1.25 -12.17 -0.91
N ASP A 206 1.09 -13.27 -0.20
CA ASP A 206 -0.12 -14.08 -0.21
C ASP A 206 -0.70 -14.26 1.20
N ASN A 207 -1.71 -15.12 1.34
CA ASN A 207 -2.35 -15.37 2.63
C ASN A 207 -1.37 -15.85 3.70
N ASP A 208 -0.45 -16.73 3.36
CA ASP A 208 0.47 -17.34 4.34
C ASP A 208 1.45 -16.30 4.87
N PHE A 209 1.82 -15.34 4.02
CA PHE A 209 2.57 -14.17 4.46
C PHE A 209 1.73 -13.27 5.37
N PHE A 210 0.49 -12.95 4.99
CA PHE A 210 -0.36 -12.05 5.79
C PHE A 210 -0.70 -12.64 7.16
N GLN A 211 -0.85 -13.97 7.27
CA GLN A 211 -1.06 -14.62 8.57
C GLN A 211 0.09 -14.39 9.57
N LYS A 212 1.33 -14.20 9.10
CA LYS A 212 2.48 -13.87 9.96
C LYS A 212 2.46 -12.42 10.44
N CYS A 213 1.72 -11.55 9.75
CA CYS A 213 1.65 -10.11 10.00
C CYS A 213 0.36 -9.69 10.75
N LEU A 214 -0.43 -10.62 11.28
CA LEU A 214 -1.66 -10.28 12.00
C LEU A 214 -1.38 -9.50 13.28
N ARG A 215 -2.34 -8.60 13.63
CA ARG A 215 -2.39 -7.90 14.92
C ARG A 215 -2.68 -8.85 16.05
#